data_92aa39eef366b04c6cd5591cecff89a6
#
_entry.id   92aa39eef366b04c6cd5591cecff89a6
#
_cell.length_a   1.000
_cell.length_b   1.000
_cell.length_c   1.000
_cell.angle_alpha   90.00
_cell.angle_beta   90.00
_cell.angle_gamma   90.00
#
_symmetry.space_group_name_H-M   'P 1'
#
loop_
_entity.id
_entity.type
_entity.pdbx_description
1 polymer ?
#
loop_
_entity_poly.entity_id
_entity_poly.type
_entity_poly.pdbx_seq_one_letter_code
_entity_poly.pdbx_strand_id
1 'polypeptide(L)'
;MLERMLFQMGFFKKLFGKPVDSIYAPIAGKAVPIAEVPDPTFAEGMLGNGIAIEPAEGKVYAPCDATVDTMFTTGHAVSLVADCGAEILIHVGLETVGLEGKPFKVHAANGDKVKKGQLLIEVDLDAVKEAGLPTITPVLVCNSDDYTTFDTFVGKNVTNDDAVIELAK
;
A
#
# COMPACT_ATOMS: atom_id res chain seq x y z
N MET A 1 11.77 15.61 24.45
CA MET A 1 11.46 17.00 24.05
C MET A 1 11.09 17.11 22.58
N LEU A 2 11.85 16.51 21.68
CA LEU A 2 11.54 16.48 20.25
C LEU A 2 10.24 15.72 19.95
N GLU A 3 10.02 14.58 20.62
CA GLU A 3 8.78 13.77 20.49
C GLU A 3 7.53 14.54 20.92
N ARG A 4 7.62 15.36 21.97
CA ARG A 4 6.52 16.21 22.42
C ARG A 4 6.20 17.30 21.42
N MET A 5 7.20 17.89 20.78
CA MET A 5 7.01 18.90 19.74
C MET A 5 6.35 18.30 18.51
N LEU A 6 6.77 17.12 18.08
CA LEU A 6 6.18 16.40 16.94
C LEU A 6 4.75 15.99 17.23
N PHE A 7 4.45 15.54 18.44
CA PHE A 7 3.10 15.22 18.87
C PHE A 7 2.21 16.48 18.90
N GLN A 8 2.70 17.60 19.40
CA GLN A 8 1.96 18.86 19.41
C GLN A 8 1.71 19.40 18.00
N MET A 9 2.67 19.26 17.10
CA MET A 9 2.51 19.64 15.69
C MET A 9 1.45 18.77 15.00
N GLY A 10 1.42 17.47 15.26
CA GLY A 10 0.40 16.56 14.76
C GLY A 10 -0.99 16.88 15.32
N PHE A 11 -1.07 17.22 16.60
CA PHE A 11 -2.32 17.63 17.25
C PHE A 11 -2.82 18.97 16.69
N PHE A 12 -1.93 19.94 16.47
CA PHE A 12 -2.27 21.21 15.85
C PHE A 12 -2.76 21.06 14.42
N LYS A 13 -2.12 20.18 13.64
CA LYS A 13 -2.53 19.87 12.27
C LYS A 13 -3.94 19.27 12.23
N LYS A 14 -4.26 18.38 13.20
CA LYS A 14 -5.60 17.79 13.34
C LYS A 14 -6.65 18.79 13.82
N LEU A 15 -6.27 19.78 14.62
CA LEU A 15 -7.21 20.72 15.22
C LEU A 15 -7.51 21.92 14.32
N PHE A 16 -6.53 22.41 13.56
CA PHE A 16 -6.60 23.67 12.78
C PHE A 16 -6.40 23.49 11.29
N GLY A 17 -5.97 22.30 10.82
CA GLY A 17 -5.82 21.96 9.42
C GLY A 17 -6.96 21.07 8.91
N LYS A 18 -6.97 20.82 7.61
CA LYS A 18 -7.83 19.78 7.05
C LYS A 18 -7.44 18.44 7.66
N PRO A 19 -8.41 17.58 8.01
CA PRO A 19 -8.08 16.25 8.51
C PRO A 19 -7.26 15.49 7.46
N VAL A 20 -6.25 14.78 7.92
CA VAL A 20 -5.48 13.88 7.08
C VAL A 20 -6.05 12.47 7.17
N ASP A 21 -6.07 11.80 6.04
CA ASP A 21 -6.42 10.38 5.96
C ASP A 21 -5.14 9.57 5.88
N SER A 22 -5.09 8.47 6.63
CA SER A 22 -3.91 7.61 6.71
C SER A 22 -4.12 6.32 5.94
N ILE A 23 -3.10 5.94 5.19
CA ILE A 23 -3.01 4.64 4.54
C ILE A 23 -1.91 3.87 5.25
N TYR A 24 -2.28 2.74 5.85
CA TYR A 24 -1.37 1.89 6.61
C TYR A 24 -0.67 0.89 5.72
N ALA A 25 0.48 0.39 6.15
CA ALA A 25 1.20 -0.59 5.35
C ALA A 25 0.34 -1.84 5.13
N PRO A 26 0.08 -2.22 3.87
CA PRO A 26 -0.74 -3.41 3.61
C PRO A 26 0.02 -4.72 3.86
N ILE A 27 1.34 -4.68 3.87
CA ILE A 27 2.19 -5.85 4.08
C ILE A 27 3.34 -5.48 4.99
N ALA A 28 3.72 -6.39 5.89
CA ALA A 28 4.85 -6.16 6.78
C ALA A 28 6.17 -6.26 6.02
N GLY A 29 7.07 -5.32 6.28
CA GLY A 29 8.38 -5.29 5.67
C GLY A 29 9.02 -3.92 5.75
N LYS A 30 10.01 -3.68 4.91
CA LYS A 30 10.72 -2.40 4.87
C LYS A 30 10.06 -1.46 3.86
N ALA A 31 9.57 -0.33 4.35
CA ALA A 31 9.04 0.72 3.48
C ALA A 31 10.18 1.49 2.82
N VAL A 32 10.10 1.65 1.51
CA VAL A 32 11.11 2.32 0.68
C VAL A 32 10.45 3.30 -0.29
N PRO A 33 11.20 4.32 -0.75
CA PRO A 33 10.65 5.24 -1.76
C PRO A 33 10.23 4.50 -3.04
N ILE A 34 9.16 4.95 -3.67
CA ILE A 34 8.67 4.35 -4.92
C ILE A 34 9.74 4.37 -6.03
N ALA A 35 10.62 5.36 -6.01
CA ALA A 35 11.71 5.48 -6.98
C ALA A 35 12.70 4.31 -6.94
N GLU A 36 12.75 3.55 -5.84
CA GLU A 36 13.60 2.38 -5.72
C GLU A 36 13.05 1.12 -6.41
N VAL A 37 11.79 1.15 -6.87
CA VAL A 37 11.20 0.03 -7.60
C VAL A 37 11.90 -0.08 -8.97
N PRO A 38 12.47 -1.23 -9.31
CA PRO A 38 13.19 -1.40 -10.59
C PRO A 38 12.23 -1.64 -11.76
N ASP A 39 11.20 -0.81 -11.86
CA ASP A 39 10.23 -0.81 -12.94
C ASP A 39 9.75 0.64 -13.15
N PRO A 40 10.05 1.25 -14.32
CA PRO A 40 9.69 2.65 -14.59
C PRO A 40 8.20 2.93 -14.48
N THR A 41 7.36 1.95 -14.76
CA THR A 41 5.89 2.09 -14.65
C THR A 41 5.49 2.53 -13.23
N PHE A 42 6.16 2.03 -12.21
CA PHE A 42 5.93 2.40 -10.82
C PHE A 42 6.85 3.54 -10.37
N ALA A 43 8.14 3.43 -10.67
CA ALA A 43 9.16 4.35 -10.15
C ALA A 43 9.00 5.77 -10.65
N GLU A 44 8.48 5.96 -11.87
CA GLU A 44 8.29 7.28 -12.48
C GLU A 44 6.91 7.91 -12.19
N GLY A 45 6.08 7.23 -11.39
CA GLY A 45 4.77 7.75 -10.98
C GLY A 45 3.69 7.71 -12.06
N MET A 46 3.86 6.90 -13.09
CA MET A 46 2.91 6.80 -14.21
C MET A 46 1.52 6.32 -13.77
N LEU A 47 1.45 5.46 -12.75
CA LEU A 47 0.20 4.92 -12.20
C LEU A 47 -0.28 5.66 -10.94
N GLY A 48 0.46 6.65 -10.48
CA GLY A 48 0.19 7.41 -9.27
C GLY A 48 1.40 7.48 -8.36
N ASN A 49 1.29 8.28 -7.30
CA ASN A 49 2.33 8.42 -6.28
C ASN A 49 2.09 7.42 -5.13
N GLY A 50 3.14 7.06 -4.44
CA GLY A 50 3.06 6.15 -3.31
C GLY A 50 4.41 5.77 -2.77
N ILE A 51 4.47 4.56 -2.24
CA ILE A 51 5.68 3.94 -1.69
C ILE A 51 5.80 2.52 -2.21
N ALA A 52 6.85 1.83 -1.82
CA ALA A 52 6.94 0.38 -1.99
C ALA A 52 7.37 -0.26 -0.67
N ILE A 53 7.12 -1.55 -0.54
CA ILE A 53 7.52 -2.32 0.64
C ILE A 53 8.29 -3.55 0.17
N GLU A 54 9.45 -3.78 0.77
CA GLU A 54 10.16 -5.06 0.64
C GLU A 54 9.59 -6.01 1.70
N PRO A 55 8.75 -6.99 1.31
CA PRO A 55 7.98 -7.74 2.28
C PRO A 55 8.82 -8.72 3.09
N ALA A 56 8.51 -8.78 4.39
CA ALA A 56 9.06 -9.77 5.31
C ALA A 56 8.10 -10.93 5.56
N GLU A 57 6.81 -10.72 5.29
CA GLU A 57 5.75 -11.71 5.49
C GLU A 57 4.82 -11.71 4.28
N GLY A 58 4.24 -12.86 3.98
CA GLY A 58 3.40 -13.05 2.80
C GLY A 58 1.90 -12.83 3.03
N LYS A 59 1.52 -11.80 3.78
CA LYS A 59 0.11 -11.47 4.02
C LYS A 59 -0.17 -10.02 3.70
N VAL A 60 -1.16 -9.79 2.84
CA VAL A 60 -1.62 -8.47 2.44
C VAL A 60 -2.93 -8.16 3.13
N TYR A 61 -2.94 -7.08 3.90
CA TYR A 61 -4.10 -6.61 4.67
C TYR A 61 -4.65 -5.31 4.08
N ALA A 62 -5.93 -5.06 4.30
CA ALA A 62 -6.52 -3.78 3.92
C ALA A 62 -5.80 -2.62 4.62
N PRO A 63 -5.31 -1.62 3.88
CA PRO A 63 -4.55 -0.50 4.44
C PRO A 63 -5.43 0.56 5.10
N CYS A 64 -6.73 0.46 4.90
CA CYS A 64 -7.75 1.36 5.44
C CYS A 64 -9.12 0.73 5.18
N ASP A 65 -10.17 1.34 5.74
CA ASP A 65 -11.54 0.97 5.39
C ASP A 65 -11.79 1.33 3.93
N ALA A 66 -12.25 0.36 3.14
CA ALA A 66 -12.34 0.49 1.69
C ALA A 66 -13.36 -0.47 1.09
N THR A 67 -13.57 -0.32 -0.20
CA THR A 67 -14.30 -1.28 -1.04
C THR A 67 -13.35 -1.85 -2.06
N VAL A 68 -13.37 -3.16 -2.26
CA VAL A 68 -12.56 -3.82 -3.29
C VAL A 68 -13.14 -3.44 -4.66
N ASP A 69 -12.36 -2.70 -5.44
CA ASP A 69 -12.72 -2.36 -6.80
C ASP A 69 -12.42 -3.53 -7.74
N THR A 70 -11.17 -3.97 -7.76
CA THR A 70 -10.76 -5.12 -8.56
C THR A 70 -9.79 -5.99 -7.78
N MET A 71 -10.18 -7.22 -7.52
CA MET A 71 -9.26 -8.28 -7.13
C MET A 71 -8.85 -8.99 -8.41
N PHE A 72 -7.57 -8.89 -8.77
CA PHE A 72 -7.06 -9.54 -9.98
C PHE A 72 -7.19 -11.07 -9.84
N THR A 73 -7.63 -11.73 -10.90
CA THR A 73 -7.89 -13.17 -10.85
C THR A 73 -6.68 -14.00 -10.47
N THR A 74 -5.48 -13.52 -10.82
CA THR A 74 -4.21 -14.14 -10.43
C THR A 74 -3.80 -13.83 -8.99
N GLY A 75 -4.48 -12.89 -8.31
CA GLY A 75 -4.19 -12.52 -6.93
C GLY A 75 -2.91 -11.72 -6.72
N HIS A 76 -2.20 -11.36 -7.78
CA HIS A 76 -0.95 -10.60 -7.67
C HIS A 76 -1.17 -9.12 -7.37
N ALA A 77 -2.37 -8.61 -7.58
CA ALA A 77 -2.71 -7.21 -7.35
C ALA A 77 -4.16 -7.05 -6.92
N VAL A 78 -4.42 -5.98 -6.19
CA VAL A 78 -5.76 -5.56 -5.79
C VAL A 78 -5.87 -4.04 -5.85
N SER A 79 -6.96 -3.54 -6.40
CA SER A 79 -7.32 -2.12 -6.32
C SER A 79 -8.48 -1.92 -5.36
N LEU A 80 -8.40 -0.86 -4.59
CA LEU A 80 -9.36 -0.51 -3.54
C LEU A 80 -9.80 0.94 -3.73
N VAL A 81 -11.06 1.22 -3.42
CA VAL A 81 -11.53 2.60 -3.23
C VAL A 81 -11.70 2.80 -1.73
N ALA A 82 -10.82 3.59 -1.14
CA ALA A 82 -10.89 3.92 0.27
C ALA A 82 -12.14 4.74 0.59
N ASP A 83 -12.65 4.63 1.80
CA ASP A 83 -13.80 5.45 2.25
C ASP A 83 -13.49 6.94 2.16
N CYS A 84 -12.22 7.34 2.28
CA CYS A 84 -11.78 8.72 2.09
C CYS A 84 -11.71 9.16 0.61
N GLY A 85 -11.91 8.25 -0.34
CA GLY A 85 -11.88 8.52 -1.78
C GLY A 85 -10.56 8.20 -2.48
N ALA A 86 -9.53 7.76 -1.77
CA ALA A 86 -8.26 7.38 -2.38
C ALA A 86 -8.42 6.08 -3.18
N GLU A 87 -7.92 6.09 -4.40
CA GLU A 87 -7.87 4.91 -5.27
C GLU A 87 -6.52 4.22 -5.10
N ILE A 88 -6.51 3.11 -4.37
CA ILE A 88 -5.28 2.44 -3.94
C ILE A 88 -5.03 1.22 -4.81
N LEU A 89 -3.81 1.07 -5.29
CA LEU A 89 -3.31 -0.13 -5.97
C LEU A 89 -2.20 -0.75 -5.14
N ILE A 90 -2.37 -2.02 -4.81
CA ILE A 90 -1.33 -2.84 -4.18
C ILE A 90 -0.92 -3.91 -5.18
N HIS A 91 0.35 -3.89 -5.58
CA HIS A 91 0.89 -4.82 -6.59
C HIS A 91 1.99 -5.67 -5.95
N VAL A 92 1.71 -6.95 -5.75
CA VAL A 92 2.59 -7.85 -5.01
C VAL A 92 3.68 -8.39 -5.94
N GLY A 93 4.88 -7.88 -5.77
CA GLY A 93 6.04 -8.23 -6.61
C GLY A 93 5.99 -7.58 -7.99
N LEU A 94 6.97 -7.89 -8.80
CA LEU A 94 7.08 -7.42 -10.18
C LEU A 94 7.00 -8.60 -11.15
N GLU A 95 6.28 -8.43 -12.26
CA GLU A 95 6.06 -9.47 -13.28
C GLU A 95 5.34 -10.72 -12.74
N THR A 96 4.75 -10.63 -11.55
CA THR A 96 4.13 -11.77 -10.86
C THR A 96 2.82 -12.24 -11.49
N VAL A 97 2.22 -11.45 -12.37
CA VAL A 97 1.09 -11.88 -13.20
C VAL A 97 1.43 -13.13 -14.02
N GLY A 98 2.68 -13.27 -14.46
CA GLY A 98 3.17 -14.42 -15.23
C GLY A 98 3.20 -15.74 -14.46
N LEU A 99 3.05 -15.71 -13.14
CA LEU A 99 2.99 -16.90 -12.30
C LEU A 99 1.59 -17.56 -12.29
N GLU A 100 0.63 -16.97 -12.98
CA GLU A 100 -0.72 -17.51 -13.21
C GLU A 100 -1.50 -17.82 -11.92
N GLY A 101 -1.21 -17.04 -10.85
CA GLY A 101 -1.89 -17.16 -9.56
C GLY A 101 -1.35 -18.24 -8.62
N LYS A 102 -0.37 -19.02 -9.03
CA LYS A 102 0.12 -20.16 -8.26
C LYS A 102 0.59 -19.83 -6.84
N PRO A 103 1.38 -18.74 -6.61
CA PRO A 103 1.82 -18.40 -5.25
C PRO A 103 0.80 -17.57 -4.46
N PHE A 104 -0.37 -17.27 -5.01
CA PHE A 104 -1.34 -16.35 -4.44
C PHE A 104 -2.62 -17.04 -4.01
N LYS A 105 -3.15 -16.63 -2.85
CA LYS A 105 -4.46 -17.02 -2.37
C LYS A 105 -5.26 -15.78 -2.03
N VAL A 106 -6.39 -15.57 -2.73
CA VAL A 106 -7.25 -14.40 -2.50
C VAL A 106 -8.30 -14.68 -1.45
N HIS A 107 -8.60 -13.68 -0.62
CA HIS A 107 -9.56 -13.73 0.48
C HIS A 107 -10.66 -12.68 0.38
N ALA A 108 -10.69 -11.91 -0.70
CA ALA A 108 -11.69 -10.90 -0.94
C ALA A 108 -12.09 -10.89 -2.41
N ALA A 109 -13.29 -10.43 -2.69
CA ALA A 109 -13.86 -10.38 -4.03
C ALA A 109 -14.25 -8.95 -4.40
N ASN A 110 -14.40 -8.69 -5.70
CA ASN A 110 -14.87 -7.41 -6.20
C ASN A 110 -16.19 -7.00 -5.53
N GLY A 111 -16.25 -5.75 -5.06
CA GLY A 111 -17.40 -5.19 -4.39
C GLY A 111 -17.45 -5.43 -2.88
N ASP A 112 -16.56 -6.23 -2.31
CA ASP A 112 -16.50 -6.45 -0.88
C ASP A 112 -16.12 -5.17 -0.14
N LYS A 113 -16.83 -4.89 0.94
CA LYS A 113 -16.40 -3.86 1.91
C LYS A 113 -15.43 -4.49 2.88
N VAL A 114 -14.28 -3.87 3.05
CA VAL A 114 -13.21 -4.36 3.91
C VAL A 114 -12.86 -3.33 4.98
N LYS A 115 -12.48 -3.81 6.13
CA LYS A 115 -11.97 -2.99 7.24
C LYS A 115 -10.46 -3.03 7.27
N LYS A 116 -9.83 -1.93 7.71
CA LYS A 116 -8.39 -1.91 7.96
C LYS A 116 -7.97 -3.16 8.73
N GLY A 117 -6.94 -3.83 8.24
CA GLY A 117 -6.40 -5.04 8.84
C GLY A 117 -7.06 -6.34 8.39
N GLN A 118 -8.08 -6.28 7.56
CA GLN A 118 -8.69 -7.49 6.99
C GLN A 118 -7.76 -8.13 5.97
N LEU A 119 -7.58 -9.44 6.04
CA LEU A 119 -6.72 -10.18 5.13
C LEU A 119 -7.32 -10.19 3.71
N LEU A 120 -6.53 -9.76 2.73
CA LEU A 120 -6.93 -9.69 1.33
C LEU A 120 -6.28 -10.77 0.46
N ILE A 121 -4.97 -10.96 0.63
CA ILE A 121 -4.17 -11.88 -0.19
C ILE A 121 -3.13 -12.54 0.70
N GLU A 122 -2.90 -13.83 0.50
CA GLU A 122 -1.71 -14.52 0.98
C GLU A 122 -0.81 -14.81 -0.21
N VAL A 123 0.50 -14.59 -0.04
CA VAL A 123 1.50 -14.85 -1.06
C VAL A 123 2.62 -15.73 -0.50
N ASP A 124 3.01 -16.73 -1.27
CA ASP A 124 4.21 -17.51 -1.01
C ASP A 124 5.43 -16.74 -1.56
N LEU A 125 6.06 -15.96 -0.69
CA LEU A 125 7.22 -15.12 -1.09
C LEU A 125 8.39 -15.96 -1.59
N ASP A 126 8.61 -17.13 -1.02
CA ASP A 126 9.70 -18.02 -1.43
C ASP A 126 9.46 -18.52 -2.86
N ALA A 127 8.22 -18.85 -3.21
CA ALA A 127 7.87 -19.26 -4.57
C ALA A 127 8.11 -18.14 -5.58
N VAL A 128 7.81 -16.89 -5.22
CA VAL A 128 8.10 -15.73 -6.08
C VAL A 128 9.60 -15.57 -6.30
N LYS A 129 10.39 -15.68 -5.24
CA LYS A 129 11.86 -15.61 -5.30
C LYS A 129 12.45 -16.75 -6.12
N GLU A 130 11.96 -17.96 -5.95
CA GLU A 130 12.39 -19.15 -6.70
C GLU A 130 12.10 -19.00 -8.20
N ALA A 131 11.06 -18.27 -8.55
CA ALA A 131 10.76 -17.93 -9.95
C ALA A 131 11.69 -16.84 -10.52
N GLY A 132 12.60 -16.29 -9.71
CA GLY A 132 13.53 -15.24 -10.12
C GLY A 132 12.91 -13.85 -10.17
N LEU A 133 11.77 -13.63 -9.52
CA LEU A 133 11.05 -12.38 -9.56
C LEU A 133 11.23 -11.57 -8.28
N PRO A 134 11.27 -10.22 -8.39
CA PRO A 134 11.30 -9.36 -7.21
C PRO A 134 10.01 -9.46 -6.41
N THR A 135 10.14 -9.44 -5.08
CA THR A 135 8.99 -9.42 -4.18
C THR A 135 8.55 -8.02 -3.79
N ILE A 136 9.32 -7.00 -4.11
CA ILE A 136 9.01 -5.60 -3.80
C ILE A 136 7.57 -5.28 -4.22
N THR A 137 6.82 -4.65 -3.32
CA THR A 137 5.37 -4.47 -3.45
C THR A 137 5.03 -2.99 -3.50
N PRO A 138 4.79 -2.42 -4.70
CA PRO A 138 4.29 -1.06 -4.82
C PRO A 138 2.91 -0.88 -4.15
N VAL A 139 2.76 0.24 -3.46
CA VAL A 139 1.51 0.70 -2.83
C VAL A 139 1.27 2.11 -3.33
N LEU A 140 0.31 2.28 -4.22
CA LEU A 140 0.09 3.52 -4.95
C LEU A 140 -1.29 4.10 -4.65
N VAL A 141 -1.38 5.43 -4.75
CA VAL A 141 -2.64 6.15 -4.82
C VAL A 141 -2.78 6.66 -6.25
N CYS A 142 -3.65 6.01 -7.03
CA CYS A 142 -3.77 6.28 -8.47
C CYS A 142 -4.32 7.68 -8.76
N ASN A 143 -5.15 8.22 -7.86
CA ASN A 143 -5.67 9.59 -7.92
C ASN A 143 -4.88 10.54 -7.01
N SER A 144 -3.57 10.36 -6.87
CA SER A 144 -2.73 11.18 -6.00
C SER A 144 -2.78 12.67 -6.33
N ASP A 145 -3.03 13.03 -7.59
CA ASP A 145 -3.14 14.43 -8.03
C ASP A 145 -4.38 15.15 -7.46
N ASP A 146 -5.35 14.41 -6.94
CA ASP A 146 -6.53 14.99 -6.27
C ASP A 146 -6.21 15.54 -4.87
N TYR A 147 -5.03 15.25 -4.36
CA TYR A 147 -4.63 15.59 -2.99
C TYR A 147 -3.57 16.67 -2.98
N THR A 148 -3.79 17.71 -2.15
CA THR A 148 -2.81 18.81 -1.97
C THR A 148 -1.74 18.44 -0.96
N THR A 149 -2.06 17.57 0.00
CA THR A 149 -1.11 17.00 0.96
C THR A 149 -0.94 15.52 0.64
N PHE A 150 0.30 15.12 0.42
CA PHE A 150 0.67 13.73 0.17
C PHE A 150 2.02 13.45 0.80
N ASP A 151 2.01 12.94 2.02
CA ASP A 151 3.22 12.64 2.78
C ASP A 151 3.45 11.14 2.83
N THR A 152 4.69 10.73 2.63
CA THR A 152 5.11 9.33 2.69
C THR A 152 6.09 9.09 3.83
N PHE A 153 6.01 7.92 4.45
CA PHE A 153 6.85 7.53 5.58
C PHE A 153 7.60 6.24 5.22
N VAL A 154 8.86 6.38 4.93
CA VAL A 154 9.72 5.29 4.44
C VAL A 154 11.03 5.22 5.24
N GLY A 155 11.83 4.18 4.98
CA GLY A 155 13.14 4.02 5.59
C GLY A 155 13.16 3.19 6.87
N LYS A 156 12.05 2.56 7.22
CA LYS A 156 11.93 1.71 8.42
C LYS A 156 11.10 0.46 8.15
N ASN A 157 11.20 -0.51 9.03
CA ASN A 157 10.30 -1.67 9.03
C ASN A 157 8.91 -1.25 9.51
N VAL A 158 7.88 -1.70 8.80
CA VAL A 158 6.49 -1.35 9.06
C VAL A 158 5.62 -2.59 9.16
N THR A 159 4.50 -2.44 9.84
CA THR A 159 3.39 -3.40 9.86
C THR A 159 2.09 -2.67 9.52
N ASN A 160 0.98 -3.39 9.49
CA ASN A 160 -0.34 -2.78 9.22
C ASN A 160 -0.77 -1.75 10.29
N ASP A 161 -0.05 -1.64 11.40
CA ASP A 161 -0.27 -0.60 12.42
C ASP A 161 0.44 0.71 12.11
N ASP A 162 1.31 0.73 11.10
CA ASP A 162 2.10 1.91 10.74
C ASP A 162 1.53 2.59 9.50
N ALA A 163 1.22 3.88 9.60
CA ALA A 163 0.87 4.69 8.44
C ALA A 163 2.08 4.88 7.54
N VAL A 164 1.91 4.67 6.25
CA VAL A 164 2.98 4.88 5.24
C VAL A 164 2.66 6.01 4.28
N ILE A 165 1.39 6.41 4.19
CA ILE A 165 0.94 7.56 3.40
C ILE A 165 -0.09 8.33 4.24
N GLU A 166 0.05 9.65 4.27
CA GLU A 166 -0.99 10.55 4.79
C GLU A 166 -1.35 11.54 3.69
N LEU A 167 -2.64 11.75 3.50
CA LEU A 167 -3.14 12.59 2.42
C LEU A 167 -4.32 13.44 2.86
N ALA A 168 -4.46 14.60 2.21
CA ALA A 168 -5.58 15.54 2.41
C ALA A 168 -5.84 16.33 1.12
N LYS A 169 -7.11 16.66 0.88
CA LYS A 169 -7.52 17.51 -0.25
C LYS A 169 -7.35 18.99 0.05
#